data_53246277216287e074734d90ed20164e
#
_entry.id   53246277216287e074734d90ed20164e
#
_cell.length_a   1.000
_cell.length_b   1.000
_cell.length_c   1.000
_cell.angle_alpha   90.00
_cell.angle_beta   90.00
_cell.angle_gamma   90.00
#
_symmetry.space_group_name_H-M   'P 1'
#
loop_
_entity.id
_entity.type
_entity.pdbx_description
1 polymer ?
#
loop_
_entity_poly.entity_id
_entity_poly.type
_entity_poly.pdbx_seq_one_letter_code
_entity_poly.pdbx_strand_id
1 'polypeptide(L)'
;MSKTRMTVGQAVVKFLNQQYIEMDGKEEPFVDGMFTIFGHGMVVGLGQALEEDPGHLRVYQGRNEQGMAHAAMSYAKQHNRRKIIACTSSIGVGAANMVTAALTATINNIPLLLFPSDYFATRQPDPVLQQLEVPNDLSMSASDCFKPVAKYWDRISRPEQLMSAMVNAMRVLTDTANCGTAVISLPQDVQGESFDFPDYFFQKRVHHVARRVADDYDIEKAVEMIKASKKPMFIAGGGVRYSEAGQVAMDFCKEFNIPVSQTQAGHSCLPDSFELAG
;
A
#
# COMPACT_ATOMS: atom_id res chain seq x y z
N MET A 1 -1.93 -16.56 27.12
CA MET A 1 -1.97 -16.53 25.64
C MET A 1 -0.69 -17.16 25.12
N SER A 2 -0.80 -18.04 24.14
CA SER A 2 0.37 -18.65 23.48
C SER A 2 1.19 -17.61 22.73
N LYS A 3 2.48 -17.85 22.62
CA LYS A 3 3.44 -16.97 21.98
C LYS A 3 4.38 -17.80 21.11
N THR A 4 4.78 -17.25 19.98
CA THR A 4 5.78 -17.86 19.11
C THR A 4 7.01 -16.96 19.06
N ARG A 5 8.18 -17.54 19.37
CA ARG A 5 9.46 -16.83 19.27
C ARG A 5 9.95 -16.83 17.83
N MET A 6 10.20 -15.64 17.29
CA MET A 6 10.74 -15.48 15.94
C MET A 6 11.41 -14.12 15.78
N THR A 7 12.16 -13.92 14.70
CA THR A 7 12.75 -12.61 14.38
C THR A 7 11.69 -11.63 13.89
N VAL A 8 11.99 -10.33 13.95
CA VAL A 8 11.12 -9.30 13.39
C VAL A 8 10.90 -9.52 11.89
N GLY A 9 11.94 -9.89 11.13
CA GLY A 9 11.81 -10.22 9.70
C GLY A 9 10.83 -11.37 9.44
N GLN A 10 10.94 -12.46 10.20
CA GLN A 10 10.01 -13.61 10.12
C GLN A 10 8.58 -13.19 10.50
N ALA A 11 8.43 -12.33 11.51
CA ALA A 11 7.13 -11.83 11.94
C ALA A 11 6.46 -10.96 10.88
N VAL A 12 7.21 -10.13 10.16
CA VAL A 12 6.69 -9.35 9.01
C VAL A 12 6.12 -10.29 7.94
N VAL A 13 6.92 -11.27 7.49
CA VAL A 13 6.50 -12.22 6.45
C VAL A 13 5.26 -13.00 6.89
N LYS A 14 5.27 -13.55 8.10
CA LYS A 14 4.14 -14.31 8.63
C LYS A 14 2.87 -13.46 8.75
N PHE A 15 2.99 -12.20 9.21
CA PHE A 15 1.84 -11.30 9.30
C PHE A 15 1.25 -10.99 7.93
N LEU A 16 2.08 -10.69 6.91
CA LEU A 16 1.61 -10.35 5.56
C LEU A 16 0.85 -11.52 4.91
N ASN A 17 1.27 -12.75 5.17
CA ASN A 17 0.59 -13.97 4.71
C ASN A 17 -0.82 -14.16 5.30
N GLN A 18 -1.17 -13.42 6.34
CA GLN A 18 -2.46 -13.51 7.02
C GLN A 18 -3.42 -12.35 6.70
N GLN A 19 -3.07 -11.52 5.72
CA GLN A 19 -3.90 -10.37 5.33
C GLN A 19 -4.74 -10.70 4.10
N TYR A 20 -6.03 -10.62 4.24
CA TYR A 20 -7.03 -10.90 3.20
C TYR A 20 -7.95 -9.69 3.03
N ILE A 21 -8.51 -9.55 1.85
CA ILE A 21 -9.52 -8.55 1.55
C ILE A 21 -10.79 -9.25 1.07
N GLU A 22 -11.94 -8.74 1.45
CA GLU A 22 -13.22 -9.26 1.01
C GLU A 22 -14.06 -8.13 0.42
N MET A 23 -14.61 -8.36 -0.77
CA MET A 23 -15.53 -7.46 -1.45
C MET A 23 -16.62 -8.29 -2.15
N ASP A 24 -17.87 -7.95 -1.91
CA ASP A 24 -19.04 -8.60 -2.52
C ASP A 24 -19.07 -10.13 -2.32
N GLY A 25 -18.64 -10.60 -1.15
CA GLY A 25 -18.59 -12.03 -0.81
C GLY A 25 -17.38 -12.79 -1.38
N LYS A 26 -16.49 -12.12 -2.10
CA LYS A 26 -15.25 -12.71 -2.61
C LYS A 26 -14.07 -12.34 -1.74
N GLU A 27 -13.49 -13.33 -1.10
CA GLU A 27 -12.28 -13.20 -0.29
C GLU A 27 -11.03 -13.58 -1.11
N GLU A 28 -9.96 -12.80 -1.00
CA GLU A 28 -8.68 -13.09 -1.64
C GLU A 28 -7.49 -12.56 -0.81
N PRO A 29 -6.27 -13.12 -0.95
CA PRO A 29 -5.08 -12.55 -0.33
C PRO A 29 -4.88 -11.09 -0.75
N PHE A 30 -4.60 -10.21 0.23
CA PHE A 30 -4.39 -8.80 -0.04
C PHE A 30 -2.95 -8.49 -0.49
N VAL A 31 -1.96 -9.18 0.08
CA VAL A 31 -0.54 -9.00 -0.27
C VAL A 31 -0.08 -10.19 -1.11
N ASP A 32 0.11 -9.98 -2.41
CA ASP A 32 0.48 -11.05 -3.36
C ASP A 32 2.00 -11.31 -3.39
N GLY A 33 2.81 -10.37 -2.94
CA GLY A 33 4.25 -10.54 -2.98
C GLY A 33 5.05 -9.32 -2.49
N MET A 34 6.33 -9.38 -2.76
CA MET A 34 7.27 -8.35 -2.37
C MET A 34 8.33 -8.11 -3.45
N PHE A 35 8.46 -6.87 -3.90
CA PHE A 35 9.62 -6.41 -4.65
C PHE A 35 10.79 -6.15 -3.72
N THR A 36 11.96 -6.65 -4.04
CA THR A 36 13.12 -6.64 -3.15
C THR A 36 14.35 -6.06 -3.80
N ILE A 37 14.98 -5.14 -3.10
CA ILE A 37 16.39 -4.76 -3.24
C ILE A 37 16.91 -4.70 -1.82
N PHE A 38 17.55 -5.77 -1.37
CA PHE A 38 17.89 -5.89 0.04
C PHE A 38 19.05 -4.97 0.44
N GLY A 39 20.11 -4.94 -0.39
CA GLY A 39 21.35 -4.34 0.02
C GLY A 39 21.82 -4.92 1.38
N HIS A 40 22.80 -4.29 2.00
CA HIS A 40 23.28 -4.73 3.32
C HIS A 40 22.23 -4.52 4.43
N GLY A 41 21.30 -3.58 4.26
CA GLY A 41 20.32 -3.22 5.30
C GLY A 41 19.18 -4.19 5.50
N MET A 42 18.90 -5.08 4.53
CA MET A 42 17.74 -5.99 4.59
C MET A 42 18.10 -7.47 4.42
N VAL A 43 19.30 -7.80 3.95
CA VAL A 43 19.65 -9.17 3.53
C VAL A 43 19.60 -10.17 4.68
N VAL A 44 20.10 -9.83 5.85
CA VAL A 44 20.15 -10.71 7.03
C VAL A 44 18.93 -10.62 7.95
N GLY A 45 17.93 -9.89 7.56
CA GLY A 45 16.68 -9.74 8.32
C GLY A 45 15.50 -10.23 7.50
N LEU A 46 14.83 -9.29 6.86
CA LEU A 46 13.65 -9.60 6.02
C LEU A 46 14.01 -10.47 4.81
N GLY A 47 15.21 -10.28 4.22
CA GLY A 47 15.68 -11.10 3.09
C GLY A 47 15.82 -12.57 3.47
N GLN A 48 16.46 -12.87 4.59
CA GLN A 48 16.58 -14.22 5.09
C GLN A 48 15.21 -14.84 5.41
N ALA A 49 14.32 -14.08 6.04
CA ALA A 49 12.97 -14.57 6.34
C ALA A 49 12.16 -14.95 5.10
N LEU A 50 12.29 -14.18 4.01
CA LEU A 50 11.66 -14.48 2.72
C LEU A 50 12.28 -15.69 2.02
N GLU A 51 13.57 -15.94 2.21
CA GLU A 51 14.25 -17.13 1.67
C GLU A 51 13.87 -18.39 2.46
N GLU A 52 13.74 -18.29 3.78
CA GLU A 52 13.37 -19.42 4.64
C GLU A 52 11.94 -19.89 4.42
N ASP A 53 10.97 -18.98 4.45
CA ASP A 53 9.55 -19.29 4.26
C ASP A 53 8.76 -18.04 3.82
N PRO A 54 8.62 -17.80 2.51
CA PRO A 54 7.82 -16.68 2.02
C PRO A 54 6.30 -16.92 2.13
N GLY A 55 5.86 -18.12 2.46
CA GLY A 55 4.45 -18.51 2.39
C GLY A 55 3.91 -18.41 0.97
N HIS A 56 2.79 -17.70 0.76
CA HIS A 56 2.25 -17.45 -0.58
C HIS A 56 2.86 -16.21 -1.26
N LEU A 57 3.67 -15.41 -0.57
CA LEU A 57 4.25 -14.20 -1.12
C LEU A 57 5.23 -14.51 -2.25
N ARG A 58 5.02 -13.93 -3.42
CA ARG A 58 5.98 -14.00 -4.53
C ARG A 58 7.07 -12.98 -4.32
N VAL A 59 8.32 -13.42 -4.37
CA VAL A 59 9.49 -12.54 -4.21
C VAL A 59 10.05 -12.17 -5.58
N TYR A 60 10.13 -10.87 -5.86
CA TYR A 60 10.64 -10.34 -7.12
C TYR A 60 11.86 -9.46 -6.85
N GLN A 61 13.00 -9.82 -7.43
CA GLN A 61 14.18 -8.99 -7.34
C GLN A 61 14.03 -7.77 -8.27
N GLY A 62 14.08 -6.58 -7.68
CA GLY A 62 14.12 -5.31 -8.41
C GLY A 62 15.53 -4.92 -8.84
N ARG A 63 15.64 -3.94 -9.75
CA ARG A 63 16.91 -3.35 -10.19
C ARG A 63 17.03 -1.87 -9.84
N ASN A 64 15.92 -1.25 -9.47
CA ASN A 64 15.83 0.15 -9.07
C ASN A 64 14.62 0.34 -8.15
N GLU A 65 14.83 0.97 -7.00
CA GLU A 65 13.81 1.10 -5.96
C GLU A 65 12.63 1.97 -6.40
N GLN A 66 12.89 3.07 -7.11
CA GLN A 66 11.83 3.92 -7.65
C GLN A 66 10.98 3.15 -8.67
N GLY A 67 11.64 2.44 -9.58
CA GLY A 67 10.96 1.65 -10.62
C GLY A 67 10.07 0.56 -10.03
N MET A 68 10.57 -0.21 -9.04
CA MET A 68 9.76 -1.26 -8.41
C MET A 68 8.61 -0.71 -7.55
N ALA A 69 8.82 0.42 -6.86
CA ALA A 69 7.75 1.06 -6.09
C ALA A 69 6.63 1.61 -7.01
N HIS A 70 6.98 2.17 -8.18
CA HIS A 70 5.97 2.53 -9.20
C HIS A 70 5.28 1.32 -9.81
N ALA A 71 6.00 0.21 -10.03
CA ALA A 71 5.40 -1.04 -10.50
C ALA A 71 4.41 -1.61 -9.47
N ALA A 72 4.75 -1.60 -8.18
CA ALA A 72 3.86 -2.01 -7.09
C ALA A 72 2.61 -1.13 -7.00
N MET A 73 2.76 0.19 -7.12
CA MET A 73 1.65 1.12 -7.20
C MET A 73 0.73 0.82 -8.40
N SER A 74 1.32 0.58 -9.58
CA SER A 74 0.58 0.25 -10.79
C SER A 74 -0.13 -1.10 -10.67
N TYR A 75 0.49 -2.08 -10.02
CA TYR A 75 -0.11 -3.36 -9.70
C TYR A 75 -1.38 -3.18 -8.84
N ALA A 76 -1.29 -2.41 -7.77
CA ALA A 76 -2.43 -2.12 -6.91
C ALA A 76 -3.56 -1.39 -7.67
N LYS A 77 -3.20 -0.42 -8.52
CA LYS A 77 -4.16 0.27 -9.40
C LYS A 77 -4.85 -0.70 -10.35
N GLN A 78 -4.11 -1.61 -10.98
CA GLN A 78 -4.64 -2.58 -11.95
C GLN A 78 -5.55 -3.62 -11.30
N HIS A 79 -5.30 -3.97 -10.05
CA HIS A 79 -6.14 -4.86 -9.25
C HIS A 79 -7.24 -4.11 -8.46
N ASN A 80 -7.61 -2.90 -8.87
CA ASN A 80 -8.67 -2.10 -8.23
C ASN A 80 -8.48 -1.95 -6.72
N ARG A 81 -7.22 -1.80 -6.26
CA ARG A 81 -6.80 -1.67 -4.85
C ARG A 81 -7.05 -2.91 -3.97
N ARG A 82 -7.42 -4.05 -4.57
CA ARG A 82 -7.68 -5.29 -3.83
C ARG A 82 -6.46 -6.17 -3.64
N LYS A 83 -5.36 -5.86 -4.32
CA LYS A 83 -4.08 -6.56 -4.19
C LYS A 83 -2.94 -5.58 -4.21
N ILE A 84 -1.93 -5.87 -3.40
CA ILE A 84 -0.70 -5.10 -3.37
C ILE A 84 0.53 -6.00 -3.49
N ILE A 85 1.62 -5.40 -3.93
CA ILE A 85 2.97 -5.93 -3.77
C ILE A 85 3.72 -4.94 -2.88
N ALA A 86 4.30 -5.41 -1.78
CA ALA A 86 5.13 -4.59 -0.92
C ALA A 86 6.51 -4.34 -1.54
N CYS A 87 7.25 -3.34 -1.08
CA CYS A 87 8.61 -3.07 -1.56
C CYS A 87 9.58 -2.92 -0.40
N THR A 88 10.78 -3.47 -0.56
CA THR A 88 11.88 -3.23 0.38
C THR A 88 13.01 -2.45 -0.29
N SER A 89 13.82 -1.77 0.50
CA SER A 89 15.05 -1.13 0.02
C SER A 89 16.15 -1.22 1.07
N SER A 90 17.39 -1.02 0.64
CA SER A 90 18.50 -0.79 1.54
C SER A 90 18.36 0.54 2.29
N ILE A 91 19.33 0.85 3.14
CA ILE A 91 19.41 2.06 3.96
C ILE A 91 19.71 3.28 3.07
N GLY A 92 19.36 4.46 3.53
CA GLY A 92 19.82 5.73 2.99
C GLY A 92 19.30 6.01 1.59
N VAL A 93 20.18 5.99 0.60
CA VAL A 93 19.87 6.36 -0.79
C VAL A 93 18.86 5.42 -1.44
N GLY A 94 18.87 4.13 -1.11
CA GLY A 94 17.88 3.17 -1.58
C GLY A 94 16.50 3.48 -1.04
N ALA A 95 16.39 3.80 0.26
CA ALA A 95 15.14 4.24 0.89
C ALA A 95 14.63 5.53 0.22
N ALA A 96 15.46 6.56 0.12
CA ALA A 96 15.08 7.86 -0.45
C ALA A 96 14.61 7.74 -1.92
N ASN A 97 15.11 6.76 -2.67
CA ASN A 97 14.74 6.54 -4.07
C ASN A 97 13.25 6.13 -4.25
N MET A 98 12.56 5.68 -3.21
CA MET A 98 11.13 5.33 -3.25
C MET A 98 10.19 6.51 -2.96
N VAL A 99 10.70 7.68 -2.53
CA VAL A 99 9.87 8.81 -2.07
C VAL A 99 8.93 9.34 -3.15
N THR A 100 9.38 9.42 -4.40
CA THR A 100 8.55 9.87 -5.54
C THR A 100 7.33 8.96 -5.73
N ALA A 101 7.53 7.65 -5.68
CA ALA A 101 6.44 6.68 -5.78
C ALA A 101 5.48 6.77 -4.58
N ALA A 102 6.02 6.96 -3.38
CA ALA A 102 5.23 7.13 -2.16
C ALA A 102 4.28 8.34 -2.26
N LEU A 103 4.81 9.50 -2.69
CA LEU A 103 3.98 10.70 -2.89
C LEU A 103 2.93 10.49 -3.97
N THR A 104 3.31 9.88 -5.10
CA THR A 104 2.39 9.59 -6.21
C THR A 104 1.24 8.68 -5.76
N ALA A 105 1.54 7.62 -5.03
CA ALA A 105 0.53 6.71 -4.49
C ALA A 105 -0.40 7.41 -3.49
N THR A 106 0.17 8.23 -2.60
CA THR A 106 -0.58 8.98 -1.59
C THR A 106 -1.56 9.98 -2.20
N ILE A 107 -1.14 10.78 -3.19
CA ILE A 107 -2.00 11.76 -3.86
C ILE A 107 -3.11 11.08 -4.65
N ASN A 108 -2.84 9.93 -5.25
CA ASN A 108 -3.81 9.18 -6.05
C ASN A 108 -4.64 8.19 -5.24
N ASN A 109 -4.52 8.17 -3.92
CA ASN A 109 -5.19 7.21 -3.03
C ASN A 109 -4.99 5.75 -3.49
N ILE A 110 -3.74 5.36 -3.79
CA ILE A 110 -3.37 3.99 -4.18
C ILE A 110 -2.60 3.34 -3.03
N PRO A 111 -2.99 2.14 -2.56
CA PRO A 111 -2.30 1.47 -1.47
C PRO A 111 -0.89 1.04 -1.91
N LEU A 112 0.11 1.47 -1.17
CA LEU A 112 1.52 1.12 -1.39
C LEU A 112 2.19 0.86 -0.04
N LEU A 113 2.72 -0.35 0.17
CA LEU A 113 3.42 -0.73 1.39
C LEU A 113 4.92 -0.75 1.15
N LEU A 114 5.64 0.06 1.91
CA LEU A 114 7.09 0.19 1.81
C LEU A 114 7.77 -0.21 3.12
N PHE A 115 8.84 -1.00 3.00
CA PHE A 115 9.75 -1.37 4.07
C PHE A 115 11.16 -0.86 3.74
N PRO A 116 11.45 0.42 3.91
CA PRO A 116 12.84 0.88 3.84
C PRO A 116 13.62 0.35 5.03
N SER A 117 14.87 -0.07 4.81
CA SER A 117 15.79 -0.29 5.91
C SER A 117 16.22 1.04 6.52
N ASP A 118 16.67 0.99 7.75
CA ASP A 118 17.17 2.16 8.48
C ASP A 118 18.47 1.84 9.22
N TYR A 119 19.16 2.87 9.66
CA TYR A 119 20.37 2.70 10.46
C TYR A 119 20.07 1.95 11.76
N PHE A 120 21.10 1.48 12.43
CA PHE A 120 20.96 0.72 13.69
C PHE A 120 20.18 1.52 14.74
N ALA A 121 19.12 0.93 15.29
CA ALA A 121 18.36 1.52 16.38
C ALA A 121 19.23 1.73 17.64
N THR A 122 20.28 0.90 17.82
CA THR A 122 21.28 1.06 18.89
C THR A 122 22.16 2.29 18.71
N ARG A 123 22.20 2.89 17.51
CA ARG A 123 23.03 4.07 17.18
C ARG A 123 24.53 3.86 17.39
N GLN A 124 25.00 2.61 17.24
CA GLN A 124 26.42 2.26 17.35
C GLN A 124 26.98 1.61 16.07
N PRO A 125 26.81 2.21 14.91
CA PRO A 125 27.21 1.60 13.65
C PRO A 125 28.60 2.01 13.18
N ASP A 126 29.42 2.68 13.96
CA ASP A 126 30.64 3.34 13.51
C ASP A 126 31.86 2.39 13.40
N PRO A 127 32.53 2.30 12.24
CA PRO A 127 32.12 2.80 10.93
C PRO A 127 31.37 1.72 10.12
N VAL A 128 30.18 2.02 9.62
CA VAL A 128 29.42 1.12 8.74
C VAL A 128 28.89 1.81 7.49
N LEU A 129 28.61 1.00 6.48
CA LEU A 129 28.15 1.47 5.19
C LEU A 129 26.75 2.10 5.28
N GLN A 130 26.56 3.28 4.68
CA GLN A 130 25.27 3.98 4.55
C GLN A 130 24.52 4.19 5.88
N GLN A 131 25.26 4.44 6.94
CA GLN A 131 24.73 4.75 8.26
C GLN A 131 25.07 6.21 8.60
N LEU A 132 24.30 6.82 9.52
CA LEU A 132 24.54 8.17 10.02
C LEU A 132 24.52 9.25 8.91
N GLU A 133 23.46 9.24 8.10
CA GLU A 133 23.29 10.24 7.03
C GLU A 133 23.22 11.67 7.57
N VAL A 134 22.80 11.83 8.84
CA VAL A 134 22.71 13.11 9.52
C VAL A 134 23.54 13.07 10.82
N PRO A 135 24.86 13.20 10.76
CA PRO A 135 25.73 13.02 11.93
C PRO A 135 25.49 14.01 13.06
N ASN A 136 24.88 15.16 12.78
CA ASN A 136 24.57 16.19 13.78
C ASN A 136 23.21 15.96 14.49
N ASP A 137 22.41 15.01 13.99
CA ASP A 137 21.12 14.67 14.61
C ASP A 137 20.86 13.16 14.47
N LEU A 138 21.22 12.43 15.50
CA LEU A 138 21.07 10.96 15.55
C LEU A 138 19.60 10.49 15.66
N SER A 139 18.64 11.39 15.69
CA SER A 139 17.22 11.06 15.63
C SER A 139 16.67 11.01 14.21
N MET A 140 17.41 11.52 13.24
CA MET A 140 17.03 11.63 11.84
C MET A 140 17.76 10.61 10.96
N SER A 141 17.06 10.09 9.97
CA SER A 141 17.63 9.29 8.88
C SER A 141 16.97 9.64 7.54
N ALA A 142 17.47 9.07 6.45
CA ALA A 142 16.84 9.18 5.13
C ALA A 142 15.38 8.72 5.13
N SER A 143 15.02 7.78 6.01
CA SER A 143 13.64 7.28 6.14
C SER A 143 12.64 8.35 6.61
N ASP A 144 13.10 9.41 7.27
CA ASP A 144 12.25 10.54 7.68
C ASP A 144 11.68 11.34 6.50
N CYS A 145 12.29 11.23 5.30
CA CYS A 145 11.76 11.83 4.08
C CYS A 145 10.36 11.32 3.70
N PHE A 146 9.95 10.16 4.20
CA PHE A 146 8.61 9.63 3.95
C PHE A 146 7.52 10.29 4.81
N LYS A 147 7.84 10.90 5.93
CA LYS A 147 6.85 11.50 6.85
C LYS A 147 5.88 12.46 6.15
N PRO A 148 6.33 13.41 5.31
CA PRO A 148 5.43 14.34 4.63
C PRO A 148 4.70 13.74 3.43
N VAL A 149 5.07 12.55 2.95
CA VAL A 149 4.53 11.96 1.72
C VAL A 149 3.75 10.66 1.94
N ALA A 150 3.82 10.07 3.12
CA ALA A 150 3.08 8.86 3.49
C ALA A 150 1.83 9.20 4.31
N LYS A 151 0.78 8.37 4.21
CA LYS A 151 -0.40 8.45 5.10
C LYS A 151 -0.18 7.75 6.43
N TYR A 152 0.76 6.84 6.49
CA TYR A 152 1.24 6.23 7.71
C TYR A 152 2.76 6.02 7.61
N TRP A 153 3.47 6.41 8.65
CA TRP A 153 4.91 6.18 8.79
C TRP A 153 5.22 5.78 10.23
N ASP A 154 6.05 4.75 10.38
CA ASP A 154 6.58 4.35 11.68
C ASP A 154 8.00 3.81 11.54
N ARG A 155 8.81 3.91 12.61
CA ARG A 155 10.15 3.33 12.72
C ARG A 155 10.15 2.31 13.84
N ILE A 156 10.50 1.09 13.52
CA ILE A 156 10.49 -0.04 14.47
C ILE A 156 11.83 -0.11 15.19
N SER A 157 11.98 0.65 16.25
CA SER A 157 13.20 0.65 17.08
C SER A 157 13.25 -0.49 18.10
N ARG A 158 12.15 -1.22 18.28
CA ARG A 158 12.03 -2.39 19.16
C ARG A 158 11.02 -3.37 18.57
N PRO A 159 11.25 -4.70 18.71
CA PRO A 159 10.39 -5.73 18.12
C PRO A 159 8.89 -5.60 18.43
N GLU A 160 8.55 -5.25 19.68
CA GLU A 160 7.15 -5.13 20.11
C GLU A 160 6.36 -4.03 19.38
N GLN A 161 7.02 -3.01 18.85
CA GLN A 161 6.38 -1.92 18.09
C GLN A 161 5.81 -2.41 16.75
N LEU A 162 6.37 -3.51 16.21
CA LEU A 162 5.90 -4.09 14.95
C LEU A 162 4.41 -4.40 14.96
N MET A 163 3.88 -4.86 16.10
CA MET A 163 2.47 -5.28 16.18
C MET A 163 1.49 -4.15 15.89
N SER A 164 1.69 -2.99 16.52
CA SER A 164 0.84 -1.82 16.29
C SER A 164 1.09 -1.20 14.91
N ALA A 165 2.34 -1.15 14.48
CA ALA A 165 2.72 -0.58 13.20
C ALA A 165 2.08 -1.32 12.02
N MET A 166 2.16 -2.65 12.00
CA MET A 166 1.60 -3.48 10.92
C MET A 166 0.07 -3.37 10.85
N VAL A 167 -0.62 -3.37 12.00
CA VAL A 167 -2.07 -3.20 12.06
C VAL A 167 -2.50 -1.82 11.55
N ASN A 168 -1.79 -0.76 11.94
CA ASN A 168 -2.08 0.60 11.45
C ASN A 168 -1.78 0.76 9.96
N ALA A 169 -0.70 0.13 9.45
CA ALA A 169 -0.41 0.11 8.03
C ALA A 169 -1.56 -0.54 7.24
N MET A 170 -2.05 -1.71 7.67
CA MET A 170 -3.19 -2.36 7.01
C MET A 170 -4.44 -1.49 7.04
N ARG A 171 -4.75 -0.83 8.17
CA ARG A 171 -5.89 0.11 8.27
C ARG A 171 -5.84 1.21 7.22
N VAL A 172 -4.65 1.76 6.94
CA VAL A 172 -4.47 2.80 5.91
C VAL A 172 -4.57 2.20 4.50
N LEU A 173 -3.93 1.05 4.26
CA LEU A 173 -3.89 0.43 2.95
C LEU A 173 -5.26 -0.09 2.47
N THR A 174 -6.13 -0.46 3.41
CA THR A 174 -7.46 -1.01 3.11
C THR A 174 -8.59 0.03 3.25
N ASP A 175 -8.29 1.29 3.56
CA ASP A 175 -9.28 2.37 3.61
C ASP A 175 -9.70 2.75 2.18
N THR A 176 -10.94 2.45 1.81
CA THR A 176 -11.46 2.72 0.46
C THR A 176 -11.58 4.20 0.13
N ALA A 177 -11.76 5.06 1.12
CA ALA A 177 -11.92 6.50 0.94
C ALA A 177 -10.58 7.24 0.92
N ASN A 178 -9.61 6.78 1.70
CA ASN A 178 -8.39 7.54 1.97
C ASN A 178 -7.14 6.67 2.07
N CYS A 179 -7.04 5.59 1.29
CA CYS A 179 -5.82 4.78 1.21
C CYS A 179 -4.64 5.58 0.61
N GLY A 180 -3.46 5.05 0.78
CA GLY A 180 -2.23 5.66 0.27
C GLY A 180 -1.01 4.89 0.72
N THR A 181 0.14 5.53 0.74
CA THR A 181 1.38 4.89 1.15
C THR A 181 1.44 4.68 2.66
N ALA A 182 1.75 3.46 3.07
CA ALA A 182 2.18 3.11 4.42
C ALA A 182 3.66 2.72 4.40
N VAL A 183 4.43 3.30 5.30
CA VAL A 183 5.87 3.07 5.41
C VAL A 183 6.20 2.55 6.81
N ILE A 184 6.88 1.42 6.86
CA ILE A 184 7.42 0.85 8.10
C ILE A 184 8.93 0.74 7.95
N SER A 185 9.63 1.68 8.56
CA SER A 185 11.08 1.73 8.55
C SER A 185 11.64 0.67 9.51
N LEU A 186 12.52 -0.19 8.98
CA LEU A 186 13.06 -1.34 9.70
C LEU A 186 14.57 -1.16 9.93
N PRO A 187 15.02 -0.70 11.09
CA PRO A 187 16.43 -0.67 11.44
C PRO A 187 17.08 -2.04 11.27
N GLN A 188 18.29 -2.04 10.74
CA GLN A 188 18.99 -3.26 10.33
C GLN A 188 19.19 -4.24 11.48
N ASP A 189 19.57 -3.76 12.66
CA ASP A 189 19.78 -4.58 13.86
C ASP A 189 18.46 -5.18 14.40
N VAL A 190 17.38 -4.41 14.40
CA VAL A 190 16.08 -4.84 14.92
C VAL A 190 15.44 -5.96 14.07
N GLN A 191 15.71 -6.00 12.77
CA GLN A 191 15.15 -7.04 11.89
C GLN A 191 15.52 -8.47 12.33
N GLY A 192 16.75 -8.63 12.85
CA GLY A 192 17.27 -9.91 13.37
C GLY A 192 16.91 -10.20 14.84
N GLU A 193 16.40 -9.21 15.57
CA GLU A 193 16.02 -9.43 16.96
C GLU A 193 14.86 -10.40 17.09
N SER A 194 14.99 -11.35 18.04
CA SER A 194 13.93 -12.31 18.36
C SER A 194 13.02 -11.78 19.46
N PHE A 195 11.72 -11.94 19.27
CA PHE A 195 10.71 -11.56 20.25
C PHE A 195 9.64 -12.66 20.39
N ASP A 196 9.01 -12.74 21.55
CA ASP A 196 7.91 -13.68 21.81
C ASP A 196 6.57 -13.05 21.39
N PHE A 197 6.28 -13.09 20.09
CA PHE A 197 5.07 -12.53 19.56
C PHE A 197 3.84 -13.34 19.99
N PRO A 198 2.77 -12.71 20.45
CA PRO A 198 1.52 -13.41 20.78
C PRO A 198 0.87 -13.98 19.51
N ASP A 199 0.39 -15.21 19.55
CA ASP A 199 -0.14 -15.91 18.36
C ASP A 199 -1.33 -15.21 17.72
N TYR A 200 -2.11 -14.43 18.48
CA TYR A 200 -3.21 -13.63 17.91
C TYR A 200 -2.73 -12.58 16.89
N PHE A 201 -1.47 -12.17 16.94
CA PHE A 201 -0.89 -11.26 15.97
C PHE A 201 -0.86 -11.87 14.56
N PHE A 202 -0.74 -13.18 14.47
CA PHE A 202 -0.67 -13.95 13.23
C PHE A 202 -2.00 -14.61 12.83
N GLN A 203 -3.10 -14.23 13.44
CA GLN A 203 -4.40 -14.72 13.01
C GLN A 203 -4.78 -14.10 11.67
N LYS A 204 -5.49 -14.88 10.85
CA LYS A 204 -6.06 -14.38 9.60
C LYS A 204 -6.93 -13.16 9.85
N ARG A 205 -6.70 -12.10 9.07
CA ARG A 205 -7.50 -10.87 9.08
C ARG A 205 -8.11 -10.65 7.71
N VAL A 206 -9.42 -10.55 7.69
CA VAL A 206 -10.18 -10.23 6.47
C VAL A 206 -10.65 -8.78 6.56
N HIS A 207 -10.15 -7.94 5.65
CA HIS A 207 -10.51 -6.54 5.55
C HIS A 207 -11.71 -6.39 4.62
N HIS A 208 -12.86 -6.06 5.18
CA HIS A 208 -14.09 -5.91 4.41
C HIS A 208 -14.14 -4.57 3.67
N VAL A 209 -14.35 -4.61 2.36
CA VAL A 209 -14.57 -3.44 1.50
C VAL A 209 -16.05 -3.19 1.36
N ALA A 210 -16.58 -2.32 2.21
CA ALA A 210 -18.00 -1.98 2.16
C ALA A 210 -18.31 -1.04 0.99
N ARG A 211 -19.40 -1.32 0.26
CA ARG A 211 -19.99 -0.37 -0.68
C ARG A 211 -20.77 0.70 0.08
N ARG A 212 -20.32 1.94 -0.01
CA ARG A 212 -21.04 3.06 0.58
C ARG A 212 -22.19 3.46 -0.35
N VAL A 213 -23.40 3.45 0.19
CA VAL A 213 -24.60 3.91 -0.50
C VAL A 213 -24.73 5.42 -0.25
N ALA A 214 -25.04 6.20 -1.29
CA ALA A 214 -25.39 7.61 -1.13
C ALA A 214 -26.74 7.74 -0.43
N ASP A 215 -26.94 8.80 0.34
CA ASP A 215 -28.24 9.05 0.94
C ASP A 215 -29.27 9.57 -0.08
N ASP A 216 -30.54 9.44 0.26
CA ASP A 216 -31.64 9.80 -0.64
C ASP A 216 -31.63 11.28 -0.99
N TYR A 217 -31.24 12.16 -0.08
CA TYR A 217 -31.15 13.60 -0.32
C TYR A 217 -30.13 13.95 -1.41
N ASP A 218 -28.95 13.33 -1.35
CA ASP A 218 -27.89 13.55 -2.36
C ASP A 218 -28.31 13.00 -3.72
N ILE A 219 -29.01 11.86 -3.74
CA ILE A 219 -29.55 11.24 -4.97
C ILE A 219 -30.61 12.16 -5.59
N GLU A 220 -31.60 12.61 -4.82
CA GLU A 220 -32.66 13.50 -5.30
C GLU A 220 -32.09 14.80 -5.88
N LYS A 221 -31.17 15.43 -5.17
CA LYS A 221 -30.50 16.64 -5.64
C LYS A 221 -29.70 16.43 -6.92
N ALA A 222 -28.98 15.32 -7.05
CA ALA A 222 -28.26 14.98 -8.28
C ALA A 222 -29.24 14.79 -9.46
N VAL A 223 -30.37 14.10 -9.24
CA VAL A 223 -31.42 13.90 -10.24
C VAL A 223 -32.04 15.23 -10.69
N GLU A 224 -32.34 16.15 -9.77
CA GLU A 224 -32.84 17.49 -10.11
C GLU A 224 -31.85 18.26 -10.96
N MET A 225 -30.58 18.25 -10.61
CA MET A 225 -29.53 18.93 -11.38
C MET A 225 -29.37 18.35 -12.78
N ILE A 226 -29.41 17.03 -12.95
CA ILE A 226 -29.33 16.36 -14.25
C ILE A 226 -30.54 16.74 -15.11
N LYS A 227 -31.76 16.68 -14.57
CA LYS A 227 -33.00 17.04 -15.26
C LYS A 227 -33.04 18.50 -15.70
N ALA A 228 -32.44 19.40 -14.91
CA ALA A 228 -32.35 20.83 -15.25
C ALA A 228 -31.27 21.16 -16.31
N SER A 229 -30.32 20.22 -16.51
CA SER A 229 -29.23 20.42 -17.46
C SER A 229 -29.71 20.27 -18.93
N LYS A 230 -29.24 21.17 -19.79
CA LYS A 230 -29.51 21.10 -21.24
C LYS A 230 -28.49 20.24 -21.99
N LYS A 231 -27.28 20.10 -21.45
CA LYS A 231 -26.18 19.38 -22.08
C LYS A 231 -25.38 18.68 -20.96
N PRO A 232 -25.95 17.65 -20.33
CA PRO A 232 -25.23 16.90 -19.29
C PRO A 232 -24.04 16.16 -19.91
N MET A 233 -22.95 16.05 -19.15
CA MET A 233 -21.78 15.23 -19.45
C MET A 233 -21.39 14.44 -18.21
N PHE A 234 -21.12 13.15 -18.38
CA PHE A 234 -20.65 12.29 -17.30
C PHE A 234 -19.11 12.26 -17.29
N ILE A 235 -18.50 12.49 -16.14
CA ILE A 235 -17.05 12.39 -15.99
C ILE A 235 -16.75 11.23 -15.02
N ALA A 236 -16.31 10.09 -15.57
CA ALA A 236 -15.98 8.90 -14.80
C ALA A 236 -14.62 9.05 -14.12
N GLY A 237 -14.63 9.04 -12.80
CA GLY A 237 -13.42 9.11 -11.97
C GLY A 237 -13.02 7.78 -11.35
N GLY A 238 -12.05 7.83 -10.43
CA GLY A 238 -11.57 6.66 -9.69
C GLY A 238 -12.68 5.95 -8.89
N GLY A 239 -13.71 6.67 -8.46
CA GLY A 239 -14.88 6.08 -7.80
C GLY A 239 -15.57 5.03 -8.66
N VAL A 240 -15.80 5.31 -9.94
CA VAL A 240 -16.39 4.37 -10.91
C VAL A 240 -15.47 3.15 -11.10
N ARG A 241 -14.17 3.40 -11.26
CA ARG A 241 -13.18 2.33 -11.45
C ARG A 241 -13.10 1.39 -10.26
N TYR A 242 -12.84 1.92 -9.06
CA TYR A 242 -12.56 1.11 -7.87
C TYR A 242 -13.81 0.49 -7.23
N SER A 243 -14.99 0.99 -7.55
CA SER A 243 -16.27 0.33 -7.24
C SER A 243 -16.69 -0.69 -8.29
N GLU A 244 -15.93 -0.84 -9.39
CA GLU A 244 -16.26 -1.70 -10.53
C GLU A 244 -17.62 -1.37 -11.17
N ALA A 245 -18.02 -0.10 -11.12
CA ALA A 245 -19.32 0.38 -11.61
C ALA A 245 -19.30 0.79 -13.08
N GLY A 246 -18.29 0.39 -13.87
CA GLY A 246 -18.17 0.78 -15.28
C GLY A 246 -19.38 0.39 -16.14
N GLN A 247 -19.90 -0.86 -15.96
CA GLN A 247 -21.08 -1.31 -16.70
C GLN A 247 -22.32 -0.48 -16.34
N VAL A 248 -22.54 -0.24 -15.05
CA VAL A 248 -23.68 0.58 -14.56
C VAL A 248 -23.59 2.01 -15.10
N ALA A 249 -22.40 2.58 -15.17
CA ALA A 249 -22.17 3.90 -15.73
C ALA A 249 -22.46 3.94 -17.24
N MET A 250 -22.06 2.90 -18.00
CA MET A 250 -22.38 2.81 -19.43
C MET A 250 -23.88 2.67 -19.66
N ASP A 251 -24.57 1.84 -18.91
CA ASP A 251 -26.02 1.63 -19.03
C ASP A 251 -26.78 2.93 -18.74
N PHE A 252 -26.40 3.65 -17.69
CA PHE A 252 -26.93 4.97 -17.37
C PHE A 252 -26.70 5.98 -18.51
N CYS A 253 -25.47 6.06 -19.02
CA CYS A 253 -25.14 6.98 -20.11
C CYS A 253 -25.91 6.66 -21.40
N LYS A 254 -26.14 5.39 -21.72
CA LYS A 254 -26.95 4.96 -22.87
C LYS A 254 -28.41 5.32 -22.70
N GLU A 255 -28.99 5.00 -21.55
CA GLU A 255 -30.42 5.24 -21.28
C GLU A 255 -30.78 6.72 -21.41
N PHE A 256 -29.91 7.61 -20.94
CA PHE A 256 -30.15 9.05 -20.95
C PHE A 256 -29.41 9.81 -22.08
N ASN A 257 -28.72 9.10 -22.98
CA ASN A 257 -27.92 9.67 -24.07
C ASN A 257 -26.93 10.74 -23.57
N ILE A 258 -26.19 10.44 -22.51
CA ILE A 258 -25.22 11.35 -21.89
C ILE A 258 -23.81 10.97 -22.34
N PRO A 259 -23.04 11.86 -22.99
CA PRO A 259 -21.64 11.57 -23.30
C PRO A 259 -20.80 11.43 -22.04
N VAL A 260 -19.77 10.57 -22.10
CA VAL A 260 -18.89 10.29 -20.97
C VAL A 260 -17.42 10.49 -21.32
N SER A 261 -16.68 11.07 -20.41
CA SER A 261 -15.22 11.13 -20.45
C SER A 261 -14.62 10.50 -19.20
N GLN A 262 -13.36 10.09 -19.26
CA GLN A 262 -12.66 9.46 -18.15
C GLN A 262 -11.55 10.38 -17.62
N THR A 263 -11.47 10.53 -16.29
CA THR A 263 -10.31 11.16 -15.66
C THR A 263 -9.12 10.21 -15.68
N GLN A 264 -7.91 10.71 -15.40
CA GLN A 264 -6.70 9.88 -15.21
C GLN A 264 -6.90 8.76 -14.17
N ALA A 265 -7.62 9.04 -13.10
CA ALA A 265 -7.93 8.04 -12.05
C ALA A 265 -9.00 7.03 -12.49
N GLY A 266 -9.93 7.45 -13.34
CA GLY A 266 -11.01 6.62 -13.89
C GLY A 266 -10.63 5.87 -15.15
N HIS A 267 -9.47 6.14 -15.75
CA HIS A 267 -9.06 5.50 -17.00
C HIS A 267 -9.15 3.98 -16.93
N SER A 268 -9.67 3.38 -18.00
CA SER A 268 -9.99 1.96 -18.13
C SER A 268 -11.19 1.47 -17.30
N CYS A 269 -12.03 2.35 -16.74
CA CYS A 269 -13.32 1.92 -16.17
C CYS A 269 -14.39 1.69 -17.26
N LEU A 270 -14.22 2.30 -18.44
CA LEU A 270 -15.03 2.14 -19.62
C LEU A 270 -14.14 1.77 -20.81
N PRO A 271 -14.60 0.91 -21.75
CA PRO A 271 -13.84 0.63 -22.97
C PRO A 271 -13.83 1.82 -23.91
N ASP A 272 -12.72 2.04 -24.61
CA ASP A 272 -12.58 3.14 -25.58
C ASP A 272 -13.55 2.99 -26.76
N SER A 273 -14.06 1.78 -27.01
CA SER A 273 -15.07 1.51 -28.04
C SER A 273 -16.50 1.85 -27.63
N PHE A 274 -16.71 2.39 -26.43
CA PHE A 274 -18.04 2.79 -26.00
C PHE A 274 -18.54 3.99 -26.82
N GLU A 275 -19.72 3.86 -27.42
CA GLU A 275 -20.25 4.81 -28.42
C GLU A 275 -20.45 6.26 -27.93
N LEU A 276 -20.59 6.45 -26.60
CA LEU A 276 -20.72 7.76 -25.96
C LEU A 276 -19.42 8.23 -25.29
N ALA A 277 -18.30 7.49 -25.44
CA ALA A 277 -17.01 7.92 -24.94
C ALA A 277 -16.42 9.04 -25.77
N GLY A 278 -15.85 10.08 -25.09
CA GLY A 278 -15.24 11.26 -25.71
C GLY A 278 -14.00 11.75 -24.95
#